data_7fc373ac23dcb97949dbe37c34d81359
#
_entry.id   7fc373ac23dcb97949dbe37c34d81359
#
_cell.length_a   1.000
_cell.length_b   1.000
_cell.length_c   1.000
_cell.angle_alpha   90.00
_cell.angle_beta   90.00
_cell.angle_gamma   90.00
#
_symmetry.space_group_name_H-M   'P 1'
#
loop_
_entity.id
_entity.type
_entity.pdbx_description
1 polymer ?
#
loop_
_entity_poly.entity_id
_entity_poly.type
_entity_poly.pdbx_seq_one_letter_code
_entity_poly.pdbx_strand_id
1 'polypeptide(L)'
;ADYRPSKTHGQFLAGCPDIVLNTRYIWVSNLSYERYRSWLKFLAEYERSVKSKSKGVFILEVNEAVGALRKERGIHNIVWKDMVGRYDITMFALLLLSEWKKPDIYKQYVAELASALSADNARLCGALSAARLELAENPQQCLEKQCEKLDFPPPPAETSAKAVWEVQLKVLFPITEQFRQQFTGRYGSQIERLLPLQAVYGEVFDEPGTVELGTLKYLCDLGKLAVAGEDLRGLVLFHKTRNTLAHLQTVDYTDVEELLR
;
A
#
# COMPACT_ATOMS: atom_id res chain seq x y z
N ALA A 1 41.92 -13.54 20.97
CA ALA A 1 41.83 -13.29 22.41
C ALA A 1 41.06 -14.43 23.07
N ASP A 2 41.67 -15.05 24.10
CA ASP A 2 41.03 -16.20 24.78
C ASP A 2 39.97 -15.73 25.77
N TYR A 3 38.75 -16.27 25.65
CA TYR A 3 37.69 -16.00 26.58
C TYR A 3 38.02 -16.62 27.97
N ARG A 4 37.93 -15.81 29.02
CA ARG A 4 38.13 -16.27 30.41
C ARG A 4 36.81 -16.61 31.06
N PRO A 5 36.57 -17.86 31.55
CA PRO A 5 35.30 -18.27 32.18
C PRO A 5 34.89 -17.46 33.40
N SER A 6 35.83 -16.78 34.06
CA SER A 6 35.56 -15.93 35.24
C SER A 6 34.94 -14.57 34.90
N LYS A 7 34.80 -14.21 33.61
CA LYS A 7 34.20 -12.96 33.14
C LYS A 7 32.96 -13.27 32.32
N THR A 8 31.97 -12.40 32.42
CA THR A 8 30.85 -12.45 31.47
C THR A 8 31.29 -12.00 30.10
N HIS A 9 30.53 -12.35 29.07
CA HIS A 9 30.83 -11.92 27.67
C HIS A 9 30.92 -10.39 27.56
N GLY A 10 30.03 -9.66 28.24
CA GLY A 10 30.05 -8.20 28.27
C GLY A 10 31.32 -7.64 28.90
N GLN A 11 31.75 -8.18 30.03
CA GLN A 11 32.99 -7.80 30.70
C GLN A 11 34.24 -8.15 29.90
N PHE A 12 34.24 -9.31 29.23
CA PHE A 12 35.34 -9.74 28.39
C PHE A 12 35.52 -8.81 27.19
N LEU A 13 34.44 -8.55 26.43
CA LEU A 13 34.49 -7.71 25.25
C LEU A 13 34.77 -6.23 25.56
N ALA A 14 34.31 -5.75 26.71
CA ALA A 14 34.62 -4.38 27.17
C ALA A 14 36.10 -4.14 27.43
N GLY A 15 36.84 -5.19 27.78
CA GLY A 15 38.27 -5.13 28.04
C GLY A 15 39.19 -5.75 26.94
N CYS A 16 38.61 -6.21 25.83
CA CYS A 16 39.36 -6.88 24.79
C CYS A 16 40.03 -5.86 23.86
N PRO A 17 41.36 -5.88 23.71
CA PRO A 17 42.06 -4.94 22.83
C PRO A 17 41.87 -5.25 21.35
N ASP A 18 41.60 -6.52 21.00
CA ASP A 18 41.54 -6.99 19.62
C ASP A 18 40.14 -6.77 19.02
N ILE A 19 39.10 -6.66 19.86
CA ILE A 19 37.72 -6.49 19.44
C ILE A 19 37.22 -5.15 19.96
N VAL A 20 37.27 -4.12 19.14
CA VAL A 20 36.82 -2.77 19.49
C VAL A 20 35.39 -2.58 19.04
N LEU A 21 34.44 -2.61 19.98
CA LEU A 21 33.03 -2.32 19.75
C LEU A 21 32.69 -0.84 19.89
N ASN A 22 33.56 -0.07 20.54
CA ASN A 22 33.39 1.38 20.70
C ASN A 22 33.50 2.10 19.36
N THR A 23 32.75 3.20 19.17
CA THR A 23 32.71 3.97 17.91
C THR A 23 32.11 3.23 16.71
N ARG A 24 31.46 2.09 16.92
CA ARG A 24 30.83 1.30 15.87
C ARG A 24 29.33 1.24 16.02
N TYR A 25 28.64 1.08 14.89
CA TYR A 25 27.25 0.63 14.84
C TYR A 25 27.25 -0.89 14.69
N ILE A 26 26.62 -1.58 15.63
CA ILE A 26 26.54 -3.05 15.65
C ILE A 26 25.09 -3.42 15.44
N TRP A 27 24.80 -3.97 14.28
CA TRP A 27 23.45 -4.42 13.94
C TRP A 27 23.33 -5.91 14.21
N VAL A 28 22.35 -6.29 15.03
CA VAL A 28 22.01 -7.67 15.36
C VAL A 28 20.58 -7.90 14.88
N SER A 29 20.46 -8.68 13.80
CA SER A 29 19.18 -8.95 13.16
C SER A 29 18.57 -10.29 13.56
N ASN A 30 17.30 -10.46 13.25
CA ASN A 30 16.56 -11.72 13.40
C ASN A 30 16.58 -12.28 14.84
N LEU A 31 16.32 -11.42 15.81
CA LEU A 31 16.28 -11.81 17.20
C LEU A 31 14.89 -12.31 17.60
N SER A 32 14.85 -13.54 18.19
CA SER A 32 13.70 -13.95 18.98
C SER A 32 13.64 -13.14 20.30
N TYR A 33 12.47 -13.11 20.95
CA TYR A 33 12.31 -12.40 22.23
C TYR A 33 13.30 -12.87 23.31
N GLU A 34 13.58 -14.17 23.39
CA GLU A 34 14.53 -14.72 24.35
C GLU A 34 15.97 -14.25 24.08
N ARG A 35 16.37 -14.25 22.80
CA ARG A 35 17.69 -13.74 22.39
C ARG A 35 17.80 -12.24 22.65
N TYR A 36 16.74 -11.48 22.37
CA TYR A 36 16.69 -10.06 22.69
C TYR A 36 16.93 -9.81 24.18
N ARG A 37 16.25 -10.54 25.08
CA ARG A 37 16.46 -10.44 26.52
C ARG A 37 17.91 -10.77 26.94
N SER A 38 18.52 -11.74 26.28
CA SER A 38 19.91 -12.11 26.53
C SER A 38 20.87 -11.00 26.09
N TRP A 39 20.59 -10.34 24.96
CA TRP A 39 21.32 -9.18 24.50
C TRP A 39 21.18 -7.97 25.43
N LEU A 40 20.01 -7.72 26.01
CA LEU A 40 19.84 -6.66 27.00
C LEU A 40 20.73 -6.87 28.24
N LYS A 41 20.84 -8.12 28.74
CA LYS A 41 21.74 -8.45 29.85
C LYS A 41 23.19 -8.20 29.46
N PHE A 42 23.58 -8.67 28.26
CA PHE A 42 24.93 -8.43 27.74
C PHE A 42 25.26 -6.93 27.65
N LEU A 43 24.35 -6.13 27.09
CA LEU A 43 24.53 -4.68 26.94
C LEU A 43 24.68 -3.97 28.29
N ALA A 44 23.87 -4.34 29.28
CA ALA A 44 23.95 -3.78 30.62
C ALA A 44 25.30 -4.08 31.28
N GLU A 45 25.84 -5.29 31.11
CA GLU A 45 27.17 -5.68 31.60
C GLU A 45 28.31 -5.01 30.84
N TYR A 46 28.20 -4.93 29.52
CA TYR A 46 29.15 -4.24 28.64
C TYR A 46 29.24 -2.75 29.00
N GLU A 47 28.10 -2.07 29.13
CA GLU A 47 28.04 -0.65 29.48
C GLU A 47 28.71 -0.33 30.83
N ARG A 48 28.50 -1.18 31.84
CA ARG A 48 29.12 -1.04 33.18
C ARG A 48 30.63 -1.24 33.13
N SER A 49 31.11 -2.04 32.20
CA SER A 49 32.53 -2.46 32.11
C SER A 49 33.38 -1.61 31.18
N VAL A 50 32.74 -0.90 30.24
CA VAL A 50 33.45 -0.04 29.28
C VAL A 50 33.96 1.21 29.98
N LYS A 51 35.28 1.42 29.90
CA LYS A 51 35.96 2.62 30.44
C LYS A 51 36.04 3.78 29.42
N SER A 52 35.78 3.52 28.14
CA SER A 52 35.86 4.53 27.07
C SER A 52 34.72 5.54 27.17
N LYS A 53 35.02 6.81 26.88
CA LYS A 53 34.01 7.87 26.72
C LYS A 53 33.14 7.66 25.48
N SER A 54 33.71 7.05 24.43
CA SER A 54 33.01 6.72 23.21
C SER A 54 32.45 5.30 23.28
N LYS A 55 31.14 5.15 23.22
CA LYS A 55 30.46 3.86 23.30
C LYS A 55 30.02 3.41 21.89
N GLY A 56 29.92 2.10 21.68
CA GLY A 56 29.27 1.55 20.48
C GLY A 56 27.76 1.72 20.55
N VAL A 57 27.13 1.83 19.40
CA VAL A 57 25.66 1.83 19.26
C VAL A 57 25.23 0.44 18.79
N PHE A 58 24.33 -0.18 19.52
CA PHE A 58 23.79 -1.49 19.18
C PHE A 58 22.37 -1.32 18.68
N ILE A 59 22.09 -1.85 17.50
CA ILE A 59 20.76 -1.90 16.89
C ILE A 59 20.30 -3.34 16.98
N LEU A 60 19.27 -3.60 17.79
CA LEU A 60 18.69 -4.92 17.99
C LEU A 60 17.38 -5.03 17.24
N GLU A 61 17.36 -5.78 16.16
CA GLU A 61 16.16 -6.03 15.36
C GLU A 61 15.43 -7.27 15.89
N VAL A 62 14.21 -7.08 16.36
CA VAL A 62 13.35 -8.12 16.92
C VAL A 62 12.19 -8.36 15.97
N ASN A 63 12.06 -9.58 15.47
CA ASN A 63 11.04 -9.94 14.47
C ASN A 63 9.70 -10.42 15.07
N GLU A 64 9.67 -10.60 16.37
CA GLU A 64 8.46 -11.07 17.08
C GLU A 64 7.68 -9.87 17.63
N ALA A 65 6.35 -10.00 17.70
CA ALA A 65 5.50 -9.08 18.43
C ALA A 65 5.88 -9.12 19.91
N VAL A 66 6.79 -8.26 20.29
CA VAL A 66 7.15 -8.06 21.69
C VAL A 66 6.05 -7.22 22.29
N GLY A 67 5.45 -7.69 23.38
CA GLY A 67 4.52 -6.86 24.16
C GLY A 67 5.15 -5.54 24.55
N ALA A 68 4.44 -4.65 25.22
CA ALA A 68 4.90 -3.29 25.53
C ALA A 68 6.37 -3.27 25.97
N LEU A 69 7.23 -2.75 25.09
CA LEU A 69 8.66 -2.62 25.34
C LEU A 69 8.87 -1.73 26.55
N ARG A 70 9.52 -2.25 27.58
CA ARG A 70 9.82 -1.47 28.78
C ARG A 70 10.78 -0.34 28.43
N LYS A 71 10.51 0.85 28.93
CA LYS A 71 11.45 1.97 28.87
C LYS A 71 12.58 1.68 29.85
N GLU A 72 13.74 1.33 29.34
CA GLU A 72 14.95 1.13 30.11
C GLU A 72 15.96 2.24 29.83
N ARG A 73 16.79 2.57 30.82
CA ARG A 73 17.80 3.62 30.66
C ARG A 73 18.82 3.20 29.60
N GLY A 74 19.08 4.08 28.66
CA GLY A 74 20.06 3.82 27.58
C GLY A 74 19.50 3.03 26.39
N ILE A 75 18.21 2.67 26.43
CA ILE A 75 17.53 1.98 25.34
C ILE A 75 16.50 2.91 24.70
N HIS A 76 16.60 3.08 23.40
CA HIS A 76 15.60 3.74 22.59
C HIS A 76 14.84 2.71 21.76
N ASN A 77 13.53 2.61 21.99
CA ASN A 77 12.68 1.67 21.28
C ASN A 77 12.09 2.35 20.03
N ILE A 78 12.31 1.74 18.89
CA ILE A 78 11.71 2.16 17.62
C ILE A 78 10.73 1.05 17.21
N VAL A 79 9.46 1.38 17.13
CA VAL A 79 8.42 0.46 16.68
C VAL A 79 8.16 0.72 15.21
N TRP A 80 8.31 -0.30 14.38
CA TRP A 80 8.14 -0.17 12.92
C TRP A 80 6.83 0.51 12.54
N LYS A 81 5.73 0.09 13.15
CA LYS A 81 4.38 0.64 12.89
C LYS A 81 4.22 2.12 13.22
N ASP A 82 5.06 2.64 14.12
CA ASP A 82 5.02 4.06 14.49
C ASP A 82 5.85 4.93 13.52
N MET A 83 6.76 4.30 12.76
CA MET A 83 7.70 4.96 11.86
C MET A 83 7.32 4.84 10.39
N VAL A 84 6.72 3.73 10.00
CA VAL A 84 6.40 3.41 8.61
C VAL A 84 4.89 3.36 8.45
N GLY A 85 4.36 4.33 7.74
CA GLY A 85 2.95 4.42 7.42
C GLY A 85 2.60 3.88 6.03
N ARG A 86 1.32 3.87 5.72
CA ARG A 86 0.80 3.41 4.43
C ARG A 86 1.44 4.17 3.25
N TYR A 87 1.70 5.47 3.41
CA TYR A 87 2.33 6.26 2.33
C TYR A 87 3.75 5.82 2.03
N ASP A 88 4.53 5.47 3.06
CA ASP A 88 5.90 4.98 2.87
C ASP A 88 5.90 3.64 2.12
N ILE A 89 4.98 2.74 2.47
CA ILE A 89 4.79 1.45 1.78
C ILE A 89 4.33 1.67 0.33
N THR A 90 3.42 2.63 0.06
CA THR A 90 2.99 2.96 -1.31
C THR A 90 4.15 3.54 -2.13
N MET A 91 4.93 4.44 -1.55
CA MET A 91 6.12 5.01 -2.21
C MET A 91 7.18 3.95 -2.49
N PHE A 92 7.39 3.02 -1.57
CA PHE A 92 8.25 1.86 -1.78
C PHE A 92 7.76 0.99 -2.97
N ALA A 93 6.46 0.69 -3.04
CA ALA A 93 5.88 -0.05 -4.16
C ALA A 93 6.05 0.69 -5.49
N LEU A 94 5.81 2.02 -5.53
CA LEU A 94 6.01 2.85 -6.72
C LEU A 94 7.46 2.83 -7.19
N LEU A 95 8.42 2.89 -6.26
CA LEU A 95 9.84 2.79 -6.58
C LEU A 95 10.18 1.45 -7.24
N LEU A 96 9.65 0.35 -6.73
CA LEU A 96 9.84 -0.99 -7.31
C LEU A 96 9.22 -1.15 -8.71
N LEU A 97 8.16 -0.39 -9.00
CA LEU A 97 7.45 -0.40 -10.28
C LEU A 97 7.97 0.67 -11.26
N SER A 98 8.91 1.52 -10.86
CA SER A 98 9.37 2.66 -11.67
C SER A 98 9.84 2.26 -13.08
N GLU A 99 10.61 1.18 -13.19
CA GLU A 99 11.14 0.66 -14.45
C GLU A 99 10.13 -0.18 -15.27
N TRP A 100 8.93 -0.39 -14.75
CA TRP A 100 7.93 -1.16 -15.47
C TRP A 100 7.31 -0.35 -16.61
N LYS A 101 7.32 -0.91 -17.83
CA LYS A 101 6.79 -0.25 -19.04
C LYS A 101 5.26 -0.31 -19.13
N LYS A 102 4.59 0.39 -18.22
CA LYS A 102 3.14 0.60 -18.20
C LYS A 102 2.86 2.09 -17.92
N PRO A 103 1.67 2.61 -18.26
CA PRO A 103 1.26 3.97 -17.89
C PRO A 103 1.40 4.23 -16.39
N ASP A 104 1.68 5.46 -15.99
CA ASP A 104 1.90 5.80 -14.58
C ASP A 104 0.68 5.51 -13.72
N ILE A 105 -0.52 5.74 -14.25
CA ILE A 105 -1.77 5.42 -13.56
C ILE A 105 -1.92 3.90 -13.30
N TYR A 106 -1.44 3.07 -14.21
CA TYR A 106 -1.43 1.62 -14.02
C TYR A 106 -0.42 1.20 -12.95
N LYS A 107 0.78 1.81 -12.94
CA LYS A 107 1.77 1.61 -11.87
C LYS A 107 1.22 2.03 -10.51
N GLN A 108 0.53 3.18 -10.47
CA GLN A 108 -0.13 3.66 -9.26
C GLN A 108 -1.18 2.66 -8.76
N TYR A 109 -2.02 2.13 -9.63
CA TYR A 109 -3.02 1.12 -9.26
C TYR A 109 -2.39 -0.11 -8.62
N VAL A 110 -1.34 -0.67 -9.23
CA VAL A 110 -0.63 -1.85 -8.71
C VAL A 110 0.10 -1.54 -7.40
N ALA A 111 0.71 -0.35 -7.28
CA ALA A 111 1.35 0.07 -6.04
C ALA A 111 0.37 0.23 -4.89
N GLU A 112 -0.80 0.82 -5.14
CA GLU A 112 -1.88 0.94 -4.16
C GLU A 112 -2.42 -0.42 -3.73
N LEU A 113 -2.59 -1.38 -4.67
CA LEU A 113 -2.95 -2.76 -4.34
C LEU A 113 -1.91 -3.43 -3.45
N ALA A 114 -0.63 -3.37 -3.85
CA ALA A 114 0.46 -3.95 -3.07
C ALA A 114 0.53 -3.37 -1.66
N SER A 115 0.40 -2.05 -1.53
CA SER A 115 0.39 -1.35 -0.24
C SER A 115 -0.83 -1.71 0.62
N ALA A 116 -2.03 -1.72 0.03
CA ALA A 116 -3.26 -1.99 0.77
C ALA A 116 -3.32 -3.44 1.28
N LEU A 117 -2.84 -4.40 0.48
CA LEU A 117 -2.87 -5.82 0.81
C LEU A 117 -1.72 -6.26 1.72
N SER A 118 -0.60 -5.53 1.74
CA SER A 118 0.54 -5.83 2.61
C SER A 118 0.48 -5.14 3.97
N ALA A 119 -0.41 -4.18 4.17
CA ALA A 119 -0.46 -3.32 5.35
C ALA A 119 0.91 -2.66 5.62
N ASP A 120 1.53 -2.92 6.78
CA ASP A 120 2.84 -2.40 7.19
C ASP A 120 4.02 -3.35 6.87
N ASN A 121 3.74 -4.46 6.15
CA ASN A 121 4.74 -5.47 5.83
C ASN A 121 5.47 -5.15 4.51
N ALA A 122 6.63 -4.50 4.59
CA ALA A 122 7.43 -4.13 3.42
C ALA A 122 7.90 -5.34 2.58
N ARG A 123 8.16 -6.50 3.23
CA ARG A 123 8.57 -7.72 2.52
C ARG A 123 7.45 -8.28 1.66
N LEU A 124 6.23 -8.33 2.19
CA LEU A 124 5.05 -8.73 1.45
C LEU A 124 4.71 -7.71 0.35
N CYS A 125 4.82 -6.41 0.63
CA CYS A 125 4.65 -5.35 -0.37
C CYS A 125 5.62 -5.53 -1.55
N GLY A 126 6.89 -5.80 -1.27
CA GLY A 126 7.89 -6.07 -2.30
C GLY A 126 7.54 -7.28 -3.17
N ALA A 127 7.09 -8.38 -2.57
CA ALA A 127 6.69 -9.59 -3.29
C ALA A 127 5.44 -9.36 -4.15
N LEU A 128 4.43 -8.64 -3.63
CA LEU A 128 3.22 -8.27 -4.37
C LEU A 128 3.55 -7.32 -5.53
N SER A 129 4.39 -6.30 -5.29
CA SER A 129 4.82 -5.37 -6.35
C SER A 129 5.58 -6.09 -7.47
N ALA A 130 6.40 -7.08 -7.14
CA ALA A 130 7.13 -7.88 -8.14
C ALA A 130 6.20 -8.77 -8.99
N ALA A 131 5.04 -9.14 -8.48
CA ALA A 131 4.03 -9.92 -9.21
C ALA A 131 3.32 -9.13 -10.32
N ARG A 132 3.32 -7.78 -10.25
CA ARG A 132 2.85 -6.89 -11.32
C ARG A 132 1.46 -7.23 -11.85
N LEU A 133 1.39 -7.81 -13.06
CA LEU A 133 0.12 -8.19 -13.73
C LEU A 133 -0.67 -9.21 -12.92
N GLU A 134 -0.03 -10.23 -12.36
CA GLU A 134 -0.70 -11.25 -11.55
C GLU A 134 -1.46 -10.61 -10.37
N LEU A 135 -0.86 -9.59 -9.73
CA LEU A 135 -1.52 -8.83 -8.67
C LEU A 135 -2.72 -8.03 -9.18
N ALA A 136 -2.61 -7.42 -10.36
CA ALA A 136 -3.71 -6.66 -10.95
C ALA A 136 -4.88 -7.54 -11.39
N GLU A 137 -4.58 -8.70 -11.99
CA GLU A 137 -5.56 -9.65 -12.52
C GLU A 137 -6.33 -10.39 -11.41
N ASN A 138 -5.60 -10.90 -10.42
CA ASN A 138 -6.16 -11.74 -9.35
C ASN A 138 -5.57 -11.36 -7.99
N PRO A 139 -5.94 -10.22 -7.42
CA PRO A 139 -5.34 -9.70 -6.18
C PRO A 139 -5.37 -10.68 -5.02
N GLN A 140 -6.50 -11.38 -4.84
CA GLN A 140 -6.69 -12.35 -3.76
C GLN A 140 -5.78 -13.56 -3.91
N GLN A 141 -5.77 -14.19 -5.08
CA GLN A 141 -4.95 -15.36 -5.34
C GLN A 141 -3.45 -15.04 -5.29
N CYS A 142 -3.07 -13.87 -5.82
CA CYS A 142 -1.69 -13.38 -5.73
C CYS A 142 -1.26 -13.18 -4.28
N LEU A 143 -2.12 -12.55 -3.46
CA LEU A 143 -1.87 -12.37 -2.03
C LEU A 143 -1.63 -13.69 -1.30
N GLU A 144 -2.53 -14.66 -1.46
CA GLU A 144 -2.44 -15.99 -0.84
C GLU A 144 -1.13 -16.69 -1.22
N LYS A 145 -0.79 -16.69 -2.51
CA LYS A 145 0.45 -17.27 -3.04
C LYS A 145 1.70 -16.60 -2.47
N GLN A 146 1.72 -15.26 -2.32
CA GLN A 146 2.88 -14.58 -1.76
C GLN A 146 2.96 -14.76 -0.24
N CYS A 147 1.83 -14.81 0.45
CA CYS A 147 1.78 -15.14 1.88
C CYS A 147 2.35 -16.54 2.17
N GLU A 148 1.93 -17.56 1.39
CA GLU A 148 2.47 -18.92 1.49
C GLU A 148 3.99 -18.96 1.29
N LYS A 149 4.51 -18.31 0.24
CA LYS A 149 5.95 -18.25 -0.04
C LYS A 149 6.78 -17.58 1.06
N LEU A 150 6.20 -16.64 1.77
CA LEU A 150 6.86 -15.86 2.80
C LEU A 150 6.61 -16.36 4.22
N ASP A 151 5.83 -17.43 4.36
CA ASP A 151 5.41 -17.99 5.64
C ASP A 151 4.63 -17.00 6.52
N PHE A 152 3.70 -16.24 5.89
CA PHE A 152 2.77 -15.34 6.56
C PHE A 152 1.34 -15.88 6.47
N PRO A 153 0.53 -15.72 7.53
CA PRO A 153 -0.89 -16.01 7.43
C PRO A 153 -1.56 -14.94 6.53
N PRO A 154 -2.35 -15.36 5.51
CA PRO A 154 -3.10 -14.40 4.71
C PRO A 154 -4.20 -13.72 5.56
N PRO A 155 -4.51 -12.44 5.28
CA PRO A 155 -5.63 -11.79 5.93
C PRO A 155 -6.96 -12.45 5.51
N PRO A 156 -8.04 -12.27 6.30
CA PRO A 156 -9.37 -12.76 5.92
C PRO A 156 -9.79 -12.24 4.53
N ALA A 157 -10.45 -13.10 3.73
CA ALA A 157 -10.85 -12.76 2.36
C ALA A 157 -11.72 -11.50 2.27
N GLU A 158 -12.61 -11.27 3.24
CA GLU A 158 -13.42 -10.06 3.30
C GLU A 158 -12.57 -8.79 3.47
N THR A 159 -11.50 -8.87 4.26
CA THR A 159 -10.58 -7.73 4.48
C THR A 159 -9.82 -7.39 3.21
N SER A 160 -9.32 -8.41 2.50
CA SER A 160 -8.61 -8.20 1.24
C SER A 160 -9.54 -7.74 0.12
N ALA A 161 -10.74 -8.29 0.01
CA ALA A 161 -11.74 -7.82 -0.96
C ALA A 161 -12.11 -6.34 -0.73
N LYS A 162 -12.31 -5.95 0.53
CA LYS A 162 -12.54 -4.55 0.89
C LYS A 162 -11.36 -3.66 0.52
N ALA A 163 -10.12 -4.11 0.77
CA ALA A 163 -8.93 -3.36 0.41
C ALA A 163 -8.81 -3.16 -1.11
N VAL A 164 -9.12 -4.19 -1.90
CA VAL A 164 -9.15 -4.08 -3.37
C VAL A 164 -10.19 -3.07 -3.84
N TRP A 165 -11.42 -3.14 -3.29
CA TRP A 165 -12.47 -2.17 -3.60
C TRP A 165 -12.06 -0.74 -3.25
N GLU A 166 -11.48 -0.50 -2.07
CA GLU A 166 -11.00 0.82 -1.66
C GLU A 166 -9.94 1.37 -2.61
N VAL A 167 -9.03 0.53 -3.09
CA VAL A 167 -8.01 0.91 -4.09
C VAL A 167 -8.66 1.25 -5.42
N GLN A 168 -9.59 0.43 -5.90
CA GLN A 168 -10.32 0.70 -7.13
C GLN A 168 -11.12 1.99 -7.03
N LEU A 169 -11.81 2.22 -5.92
CA LEU A 169 -12.53 3.47 -5.68
C LEU A 169 -11.56 4.68 -5.72
N LYS A 170 -10.42 4.57 -5.06
CA LYS A 170 -9.41 5.64 -5.01
C LYS A 170 -8.83 5.98 -6.38
N VAL A 171 -8.55 4.97 -7.21
CA VAL A 171 -7.86 5.16 -8.50
C VAL A 171 -8.84 5.38 -9.64
N LEU A 172 -9.93 4.62 -9.72
CA LEU A 172 -10.83 4.65 -10.87
C LEU A 172 -11.89 5.73 -10.79
N PHE A 173 -12.33 6.11 -9.58
CA PHE A 173 -13.38 7.11 -9.43
C PHE A 173 -12.97 8.50 -9.97
N PRO A 174 -11.76 9.03 -9.71
CA PRO A 174 -11.30 10.28 -10.31
C PRO A 174 -11.27 10.22 -11.84
N ILE A 175 -10.87 9.09 -12.43
CA ILE A 175 -10.84 8.90 -13.88
C ILE A 175 -12.27 8.91 -14.43
N THR A 176 -13.20 8.28 -13.73
CA THR A 176 -14.61 8.26 -14.08
C THR A 176 -15.21 9.67 -14.13
N GLU A 177 -14.92 10.50 -13.11
CA GLU A 177 -15.38 11.89 -13.07
C GLU A 177 -14.70 12.77 -14.12
N GLN A 178 -13.42 12.53 -14.40
CA GLN A 178 -12.71 13.23 -15.47
C GLN A 178 -13.34 12.90 -16.84
N PHE A 179 -13.66 11.64 -17.10
CA PHE A 179 -14.38 11.25 -18.32
C PHE A 179 -15.75 11.95 -18.40
N ARG A 180 -16.54 11.96 -17.31
CA ARG A 180 -17.84 12.64 -17.27
C ARG A 180 -17.72 14.12 -17.65
N GLN A 181 -16.74 14.82 -17.08
CA GLN A 181 -16.48 16.23 -17.39
C GLN A 181 -16.06 16.44 -18.86
N GLN A 182 -15.21 15.60 -19.41
CA GLN A 182 -14.81 15.66 -20.80
C GLN A 182 -16.00 15.37 -21.74
N PHE A 183 -16.81 14.38 -21.41
CA PHE A 183 -18.01 14.03 -22.16
C PHE A 183 -19.03 15.17 -22.18
N THR A 184 -19.36 15.72 -21.00
CA THR A 184 -20.30 16.86 -20.90
C THR A 184 -19.76 18.11 -21.57
N GLY A 185 -18.44 18.34 -21.55
CA GLY A 185 -17.80 19.42 -22.31
C GLY A 185 -17.90 19.22 -23.82
N ARG A 186 -17.67 18.00 -24.32
CA ARG A 186 -17.72 17.68 -25.77
C ARG A 186 -19.14 17.76 -26.32
N TYR A 187 -20.11 17.26 -25.59
CA TYR A 187 -21.52 17.21 -26.04
C TYR A 187 -22.40 18.29 -25.39
N GLY A 188 -21.79 19.28 -24.71
CA GLY A 188 -22.47 20.31 -23.94
C GLY A 188 -23.58 21.02 -24.68
N SER A 189 -23.36 21.45 -25.94
CA SER A 189 -24.39 22.12 -26.74
C SER A 189 -25.61 21.25 -27.07
N GLN A 190 -25.44 19.91 -27.12
CA GLN A 190 -26.58 19.01 -27.31
C GLN A 190 -27.33 18.83 -25.99
N ILE A 191 -26.59 18.70 -24.88
CA ILE A 191 -27.16 18.55 -23.53
C ILE A 191 -27.94 19.81 -23.15
N GLU A 192 -27.38 21.00 -23.40
CA GLU A 192 -28.00 22.29 -23.07
C GLU A 192 -29.39 22.47 -23.70
N ARG A 193 -29.61 21.94 -24.91
CA ARG A 193 -30.93 21.97 -25.58
C ARG A 193 -31.96 21.09 -24.92
N LEU A 194 -31.57 20.18 -24.05
CA LEU A 194 -32.40 19.24 -23.37
C LEU A 194 -32.68 19.68 -21.92
N LEU A 195 -31.98 20.70 -21.42
CA LEU A 195 -32.16 21.22 -20.06
C LEU A 195 -33.46 22.05 -19.91
N PRO A 196 -34.09 22.08 -18.73
CA PRO A 196 -33.75 21.30 -17.55
C PRO A 196 -34.07 19.81 -17.72
N LEU A 197 -33.20 18.91 -17.21
CA LEU A 197 -33.42 17.48 -17.23
C LEU A 197 -33.83 17.00 -15.84
N GLN A 198 -34.87 16.21 -15.79
CA GLN A 198 -35.31 15.55 -14.56
C GLN A 198 -34.80 14.10 -14.57
N ALA A 199 -34.01 13.73 -13.56
CA ALA A 199 -33.57 12.35 -13.36
C ALA A 199 -34.74 11.48 -12.86
N VAL A 200 -34.60 10.17 -12.98
CA VAL A 200 -35.60 9.17 -12.57
C VAL A 200 -36.00 9.32 -11.09
N TYR A 201 -35.11 9.79 -10.25
CA TYR A 201 -35.31 9.96 -8.80
C TYR A 201 -35.71 11.41 -8.40
N GLY A 202 -36.07 12.24 -9.38
CA GLY A 202 -36.61 13.59 -9.12
C GLY A 202 -35.54 14.69 -9.04
N GLU A 203 -34.27 14.37 -9.18
CA GLU A 203 -33.20 15.34 -9.27
C GLU A 203 -33.30 16.12 -10.58
N VAL A 204 -33.06 17.46 -10.54
CA VAL A 204 -33.12 18.33 -11.70
C VAL A 204 -31.71 18.85 -12.03
N PHE A 205 -31.32 18.68 -13.26
CA PHE A 205 -30.07 19.22 -13.80
C PHE A 205 -30.33 20.45 -14.65
N ASP A 206 -29.76 21.57 -14.25
CA ASP A 206 -29.90 22.86 -14.94
C ASP A 206 -28.68 23.25 -15.79
N GLU A 207 -27.56 22.52 -15.60
CA GLU A 207 -26.31 22.75 -16.30
C GLU A 207 -25.76 21.45 -16.91
N PRO A 208 -25.16 21.49 -18.14
CA PRO A 208 -24.60 20.29 -18.77
C PRO A 208 -23.57 19.55 -17.88
N GLY A 209 -22.71 20.31 -17.17
CA GLY A 209 -21.63 19.79 -16.32
C GLY A 209 -22.12 19.03 -15.09
N THR A 210 -23.36 19.19 -14.67
CA THR A 210 -23.94 18.51 -13.51
C THR A 210 -24.61 17.18 -13.86
N VAL A 211 -24.86 16.93 -15.15
CA VAL A 211 -25.56 15.71 -15.60
C VAL A 211 -24.73 14.47 -15.30
N GLU A 212 -25.31 13.52 -14.62
CA GLU A 212 -24.67 12.26 -14.24
C GLU A 212 -24.55 11.26 -15.40
N LEU A 213 -23.56 10.33 -15.31
CA LEU A 213 -23.30 9.30 -16.32
C LEU A 213 -24.53 8.44 -16.64
N GLY A 214 -25.35 8.12 -15.62
CA GLY A 214 -26.58 7.34 -15.80
C GLY A 214 -27.59 8.07 -16.66
N THR A 215 -27.80 9.37 -16.43
CA THR A 215 -28.69 10.22 -17.23
C THR A 215 -28.14 10.42 -18.65
N LEU A 216 -26.83 10.64 -18.79
CA LEU A 216 -26.20 10.75 -20.10
C LEU A 216 -26.37 9.48 -20.94
N LYS A 217 -26.14 8.31 -20.33
CA LYS A 217 -26.38 7.01 -20.96
C LYS A 217 -27.82 6.85 -21.39
N TYR A 218 -28.78 7.17 -20.52
CA TYR A 218 -30.20 7.11 -20.81
C TYR A 218 -30.59 8.00 -21.99
N LEU A 219 -30.03 9.21 -22.08
CA LEU A 219 -30.27 10.12 -23.21
C LEU A 219 -29.71 9.58 -24.54
N CYS A 220 -28.57 8.90 -24.50
CA CYS A 220 -28.01 8.19 -25.64
C CYS A 220 -28.90 7.01 -26.07
N ASP A 221 -29.35 6.20 -25.12
CA ASP A 221 -30.24 5.07 -25.40
C ASP A 221 -31.59 5.49 -26.01
N LEU A 222 -32.08 6.69 -25.68
CA LEU A 222 -33.27 7.29 -26.28
C LEU A 222 -32.99 7.99 -27.62
N GLY A 223 -31.75 8.02 -28.11
CA GLY A 223 -31.37 8.73 -29.33
C GLY A 223 -31.44 10.25 -29.20
N LYS A 224 -31.55 10.82 -27.99
CA LYS A 224 -31.60 12.27 -27.76
C LYS A 224 -30.21 12.92 -27.79
N LEU A 225 -29.15 12.16 -27.57
CA LEU A 225 -27.76 12.57 -27.75
C LEU A 225 -27.14 11.76 -28.91
N ALA A 226 -26.65 12.45 -29.93
CA ALA A 226 -25.90 11.86 -31.03
C ALA A 226 -24.42 11.82 -30.64
N VAL A 227 -23.93 10.63 -30.30
CA VAL A 227 -22.58 10.41 -29.72
C VAL A 227 -21.75 9.54 -30.66
N ALA A 228 -20.45 9.82 -30.79
CA ALA A 228 -19.53 8.94 -31.50
C ALA A 228 -19.48 7.54 -30.86
N GLY A 229 -19.36 6.49 -31.67
CA GLY A 229 -19.40 5.10 -31.15
C GLY A 229 -18.32 4.79 -30.14
N GLU A 230 -17.16 5.45 -30.21
CA GLU A 230 -16.08 5.31 -29.21
C GLU A 230 -16.46 5.97 -27.87
N ASP A 231 -16.99 7.19 -27.91
CA ASP A 231 -17.47 7.89 -26.73
C ASP A 231 -18.65 7.18 -26.07
N LEU A 232 -19.52 6.53 -26.86
CA LEU A 232 -20.61 5.72 -26.32
C LEU A 232 -20.08 4.47 -25.59
N ARG A 233 -19.09 3.78 -26.16
CA ARG A 233 -18.43 2.66 -25.46
C ARG A 233 -17.79 3.10 -24.15
N GLY A 234 -17.06 4.21 -24.17
CA GLY A 234 -16.52 4.83 -22.97
C GLY A 234 -17.61 5.14 -21.93
N LEU A 235 -18.72 5.79 -22.34
CA LEU A 235 -19.82 6.12 -21.46
C LEU A 235 -20.42 4.87 -20.78
N VAL A 236 -20.58 3.77 -21.51
CA VAL A 236 -21.08 2.49 -20.97
C VAL A 236 -20.11 1.91 -19.95
N LEU A 237 -18.81 1.91 -20.26
CA LEU A 237 -17.76 1.38 -19.37
C LEU A 237 -17.67 2.20 -18.07
N PHE A 238 -17.57 3.52 -18.18
CA PHE A 238 -17.47 4.40 -17.01
C PHE A 238 -18.75 4.40 -16.16
N HIS A 239 -19.92 4.33 -16.76
CA HIS A 239 -21.16 4.18 -16.04
C HIS A 239 -21.24 2.85 -15.27
N LYS A 240 -20.87 1.74 -15.92
CA LYS A 240 -20.76 0.41 -15.28
C LYS A 240 -19.80 0.45 -14.09
N THR A 241 -18.60 1.00 -14.28
CA THR A 241 -17.55 1.13 -13.26
C THR A 241 -18.05 1.91 -12.05
N ARG A 242 -18.64 3.09 -12.28
CA ARG A 242 -19.18 3.94 -11.20
C ARG A 242 -20.23 3.19 -10.38
N ASN A 243 -21.14 2.49 -11.04
CA ASN A 243 -22.21 1.75 -10.35
C ASN A 243 -21.66 0.57 -9.56
N THR A 244 -20.73 -0.22 -10.12
CA THR A 244 -20.07 -1.32 -9.44
C THR A 244 -19.41 -0.83 -8.14
N LEU A 245 -18.63 0.25 -8.22
CA LEU A 245 -17.96 0.83 -7.06
C LEU A 245 -18.95 1.40 -6.03
N ALA A 246 -20.04 2.04 -6.47
CA ALA A 246 -21.08 2.57 -5.58
C ALA A 246 -21.85 1.48 -4.82
N HIS A 247 -21.92 0.28 -5.37
CA HIS A 247 -22.51 -0.90 -4.73
C HIS A 247 -21.51 -1.74 -3.91
N LEU A 248 -20.35 -1.17 -3.56
CA LEU A 248 -19.29 -1.84 -2.78
C LEU A 248 -18.75 -3.12 -3.44
N GLN A 249 -18.84 -3.19 -4.77
CA GLN A 249 -18.33 -4.30 -5.56
C GLN A 249 -17.02 -3.93 -6.27
N THR A 250 -16.19 -4.92 -6.53
CA THR A 250 -14.95 -4.75 -7.29
C THR A 250 -15.22 -4.80 -8.79
N VAL A 251 -14.54 -3.96 -9.53
CA VAL A 251 -14.55 -3.92 -11.00
C VAL A 251 -13.68 -5.05 -11.54
N ASP A 252 -14.16 -5.76 -12.55
CA ASP A 252 -13.42 -6.83 -13.21
C ASP A 252 -12.11 -6.33 -13.84
N TYR A 253 -11.10 -7.17 -13.86
CA TYR A 253 -9.78 -6.79 -14.37
C TYR A 253 -9.81 -6.31 -15.83
N THR A 254 -10.62 -6.92 -16.68
CA THR A 254 -10.76 -6.51 -18.09
C THR A 254 -11.22 -5.05 -18.23
N ASP A 255 -12.18 -4.64 -17.40
CA ASP A 255 -12.66 -3.25 -17.35
C ASP A 255 -11.57 -2.33 -16.75
N VAL A 256 -10.91 -2.77 -15.68
CA VAL A 256 -9.79 -2.02 -15.08
C VAL A 256 -8.66 -1.81 -16.09
N GLU A 257 -8.27 -2.82 -16.85
CA GLU A 257 -7.22 -2.70 -17.84
C GLU A 257 -7.60 -1.71 -18.96
N GLU A 258 -8.86 -1.72 -19.41
CA GLU A 258 -9.36 -0.79 -20.41
C GLU A 258 -9.36 0.66 -19.90
N LEU A 259 -9.74 0.87 -18.62
CA LEU A 259 -9.77 2.20 -17.99
C LEU A 259 -8.37 2.79 -17.74
N LEU A 260 -7.34 1.96 -17.58
CA LEU A 260 -5.98 2.38 -17.25
C LEU A 260 -5.02 2.40 -18.46
N ARG A 261 -5.54 2.15 -19.66
CA ARG A 261 -4.78 2.28 -20.93
C ARG A 261 -4.61 3.75 -21.32
#